data_50e459cefa0329b5c42a08a503ba861a
#
_entry.id   50e459cefa0329b5c42a08a503ba861a
#
_cell.length_a   1.000
_cell.length_b   1.000
_cell.length_c   1.000
_cell.angle_alpha   90.00
_cell.angle_beta   90.00
_cell.angle_gamma   90.00
#
_symmetry.space_group_name_H-M   'P 1'
#
loop_
_entity.id
_entity.type
_entity.pdbx_description
1 polymer ?
#
loop_
_entity_poly.entity_id
_entity_poly.type
_entity_poly.pdbx_seq_one_letter_code
_entity_poly.pdbx_strand_id
1 'polypeptide(L)'
;MSEVASWQPDVLGPGYEMMTLALGTDYEGEVTATLVRRRPADPKGRRAVLYVHGYNDYFFQEHVADFYAGLGVSFYALDLRKHGRSLLPHQTAYLCLSLREYFPEIDAAVAMIRRDGHELVLVSGHSTGGLVVSLWAAEGGNRGLVDALILNSPYLSSGVPLAVRLAVDPVCRVLVRRNPAAAFPLRLSPRYARSLHRCYEGEWDFNTAWKSVRGTRLRMAWLASIHAGQRRVREGLGITAPVLVLCGTASGNRKTPAPELFAVDIVLDVAQIAQLSPSLGRDVTCTRIAGAIHDVFLSRPAVRQQAFDELADWLTAHDLVSEIRQKPCRSGD
;
A
#
# COMPACT_ATOMS: atom_id res chain seq x y z
N MET A 1 -1.59 9.43 -32.79
CA MET A 1 -1.90 8.01 -32.53
C MET A 1 -1.39 7.72 -31.13
N SER A 2 -2.25 7.52 -30.12
CA SER A 2 -1.81 7.11 -28.79
C SER A 2 -1.19 5.72 -28.93
N GLU A 3 0.08 5.57 -28.53
CA GLU A 3 0.72 4.27 -28.40
C GLU A 3 -0.18 3.37 -27.57
N VAL A 4 -0.52 2.21 -28.10
CA VAL A 4 -1.31 1.22 -27.33
C VAL A 4 -0.40 0.78 -26.19
N ALA A 5 -0.81 1.06 -24.95
CA ALA A 5 -0.08 0.65 -23.76
C ALA A 5 0.18 -0.86 -23.82
N SER A 6 1.44 -1.26 -23.85
CA SER A 6 1.88 -2.65 -23.95
C SER A 6 2.70 -3.05 -22.74
N TRP A 7 2.65 -4.33 -22.38
CA TRP A 7 3.49 -4.89 -21.34
C TRP A 7 4.95 -4.95 -21.79
N GLN A 8 5.85 -4.49 -20.92
CA GLN A 8 7.30 -4.47 -21.13
C GLN A 8 7.99 -5.15 -19.95
N PRO A 9 9.22 -5.67 -20.10
CA PRO A 9 9.99 -6.22 -18.99
C PRO A 9 10.13 -5.19 -17.85
N ASP A 10 9.94 -5.64 -16.61
CA ASP A 10 10.16 -4.80 -15.42
C ASP A 10 11.58 -4.96 -14.86
N VAL A 11 12.02 -3.98 -14.06
CA VAL A 11 13.33 -3.96 -13.39
C VAL A 11 13.50 -5.08 -12.36
N LEU A 12 12.41 -5.71 -11.89
CA LEU A 12 12.45 -6.89 -11.03
C LEU A 12 12.95 -8.14 -11.76
N GLY A 13 13.09 -8.06 -13.09
CA GLY A 13 13.69 -9.15 -13.88
C GLY A 13 12.69 -10.18 -14.41
N PRO A 14 13.18 -11.39 -14.70
CA PRO A 14 12.37 -12.42 -15.37
C PRO A 14 11.09 -12.76 -14.60
N GLY A 15 9.97 -12.78 -15.30
CA GLY A 15 8.65 -13.08 -14.72
C GLY A 15 7.85 -11.84 -14.33
N TYR A 16 8.45 -10.63 -14.35
CA TYR A 16 7.75 -9.39 -14.11
C TYR A 16 7.65 -8.53 -15.38
N GLU A 17 6.50 -7.90 -15.55
CA GLU A 17 6.21 -6.99 -16.66
C GLU A 17 5.58 -5.72 -16.10
N MET A 18 5.82 -4.60 -16.74
CA MET A 18 5.23 -3.33 -16.39
C MET A 18 4.50 -2.69 -17.58
N MET A 19 3.54 -1.84 -17.28
CA MET A 19 2.80 -1.04 -18.25
C MET A 19 2.61 0.37 -17.70
N THR A 20 2.91 1.38 -18.52
CA THR A 20 2.64 2.78 -18.17
C THR A 20 1.18 3.12 -18.44
N LEU A 21 0.50 3.64 -17.44
CA LEU A 21 -0.86 4.17 -17.52
C LEU A 21 -0.78 5.69 -17.70
N ALA A 22 -1.18 6.20 -18.86
CA ALA A 22 -1.28 7.64 -19.11
C ALA A 22 -2.50 8.21 -18.38
N LEU A 23 -2.29 9.21 -17.53
CA LEU A 23 -3.32 9.81 -16.67
C LEU A 23 -3.65 11.27 -17.08
N GLY A 24 -3.14 11.71 -18.24
CA GLY A 24 -3.31 13.09 -18.70
C GLY A 24 -2.33 14.04 -18.03
N THR A 25 -2.80 15.21 -17.60
CA THR A 25 -1.98 16.26 -17.00
C THR A 25 -2.55 16.71 -15.67
N ASP A 26 -1.68 17.13 -14.76
CA ASP A 26 -2.04 17.83 -13.54
C ASP A 26 -1.33 19.22 -13.48
N TYR A 27 -1.26 19.79 -12.28
CA TYR A 27 -0.64 21.10 -12.03
C TYR A 27 0.90 21.14 -12.22
N GLU A 28 1.56 20.01 -12.44
CA GLU A 28 2.99 19.93 -12.77
C GLU A 28 3.22 19.47 -14.23
N GLY A 29 2.19 19.12 -14.98
CA GLY A 29 2.31 18.65 -16.36
C GLY A 29 1.83 17.21 -16.52
N GLU A 30 2.46 16.45 -17.41
CA GLU A 30 2.12 15.05 -17.69
C GLU A 30 2.20 14.18 -16.44
N VAL A 31 1.24 13.27 -16.30
CA VAL A 31 1.13 12.33 -15.17
C VAL A 31 0.96 10.92 -15.68
N THR A 32 1.72 10.01 -15.08
CA THR A 32 1.62 8.57 -15.33
C THR A 32 1.53 7.80 -14.02
N ALA A 33 1.00 6.58 -14.07
CA ALA A 33 1.19 5.54 -13.09
C ALA A 33 1.78 4.29 -13.76
N THR A 34 2.37 3.39 -13.02
CA THR A 34 2.95 2.17 -13.56
C THR A 34 2.28 0.96 -12.94
N LEU A 35 1.62 0.16 -13.77
CA LEU A 35 1.08 -1.12 -13.37
C LEU A 35 2.15 -2.20 -13.63
N VAL A 36 2.55 -2.89 -12.58
CA VAL A 36 3.46 -4.04 -12.63
C VAL A 36 2.63 -5.30 -12.46
N ARG A 37 2.96 -6.37 -13.18
CA ARG A 37 2.39 -7.69 -12.93
C ARG A 37 3.49 -8.75 -12.83
N ARG A 38 3.27 -9.73 -11.99
CA ARG A 38 3.97 -11.01 -12.10
C ARG A 38 3.32 -11.80 -13.23
N ARG A 39 4.11 -12.29 -14.19
CA ARG A 39 3.57 -13.10 -15.28
C ARG A 39 2.85 -14.31 -14.69
N PRO A 40 1.55 -14.50 -14.94
CA PRO A 40 0.80 -15.59 -14.33
C PRO A 40 1.29 -16.94 -14.84
N ALA A 41 1.37 -17.92 -13.94
CA ALA A 41 1.66 -19.31 -14.31
C ALA A 41 0.47 -19.94 -15.08
N ASP A 42 -0.75 -19.55 -14.71
CA ASP A 42 -1.99 -19.86 -15.45
C ASP A 42 -2.61 -18.55 -15.98
N PRO A 43 -2.53 -18.30 -17.30
CA PRO A 43 -3.14 -17.11 -17.92
C PRO A 43 -4.68 -17.06 -17.81
N LYS A 44 -5.32 -18.18 -17.47
CA LYS A 44 -6.78 -18.29 -17.27
C LYS A 44 -7.21 -18.17 -15.82
N GLY A 45 -6.31 -17.78 -14.93
CA GLY A 45 -6.60 -17.56 -13.51
C GLY A 45 -7.73 -16.54 -13.34
N ARG A 46 -8.79 -16.91 -12.60
CA ARG A 46 -9.98 -16.09 -12.43
C ARG A 46 -9.86 -15.06 -11.32
N ARG A 47 -8.79 -15.13 -10.52
CA ARG A 47 -8.57 -14.29 -9.33
C ARG A 47 -7.34 -13.42 -9.50
N ALA A 48 -7.44 -12.17 -9.06
CA ALA A 48 -6.31 -11.25 -9.04
C ALA A 48 -6.27 -10.41 -7.77
N VAL A 49 -5.09 -9.93 -7.43
CA VAL A 49 -4.88 -8.91 -6.41
C VAL A 49 -4.16 -7.72 -7.00
N LEU A 50 -4.60 -6.50 -6.66
CA LEU A 50 -3.92 -5.24 -6.93
C LEU A 50 -3.28 -4.74 -5.63
N TYR A 51 -1.96 -4.66 -5.58
CA TYR A 51 -1.22 -4.08 -4.46
C TYR A 51 -0.93 -2.60 -4.68
N VAL A 52 -1.14 -1.77 -3.65
CA VAL A 52 -0.86 -0.33 -3.64
C VAL A 52 0.07 0.00 -2.48
N HIS A 53 1.24 0.54 -2.81
CA HIS A 53 2.32 0.83 -1.86
C HIS A 53 2.05 2.05 -0.96
N GLY A 54 2.93 2.28 0.04
CA GLY A 54 2.90 3.41 0.96
C GLY A 54 3.61 4.67 0.46
N TYR A 55 3.79 5.66 1.38
CA TYR A 55 4.58 6.86 1.14
C TYR A 55 6.09 6.55 1.14
N ASN A 56 6.87 7.23 0.31
CA ASN A 56 8.30 6.93 0.10
C ASN A 56 8.53 5.44 -0.20
N ASP A 57 7.72 4.90 -1.11
CA ASP A 57 7.68 3.49 -1.43
C ASP A 57 7.36 3.25 -2.91
N TYR A 58 7.47 2.00 -3.33
CA TYR A 58 7.10 1.47 -4.63
C TYR A 58 7.00 -0.06 -4.49
N PHE A 59 6.54 -0.78 -5.50
CA PHE A 59 6.51 -2.24 -5.43
C PHE A 59 7.90 -2.87 -5.65
N PHE A 60 8.36 -3.64 -4.65
CA PHE A 60 9.59 -4.46 -4.70
C PHE A 60 9.44 -5.80 -3.93
N GLN A 61 8.30 -6.02 -3.29
CA GLN A 61 8.05 -7.16 -2.40
C GLN A 61 7.70 -8.43 -3.20
N GLU A 62 8.67 -8.99 -3.94
CA GLU A 62 8.47 -10.16 -4.81
C GLU A 62 7.89 -11.37 -4.07
N HIS A 63 8.31 -11.61 -2.82
CA HIS A 63 7.78 -12.69 -1.99
C HIS A 63 6.28 -12.56 -1.68
N VAL A 64 5.71 -11.36 -1.70
CA VAL A 64 4.26 -11.15 -1.59
C VAL A 64 3.57 -11.61 -2.88
N ALA A 65 4.15 -11.29 -4.04
CA ALA A 65 3.66 -11.78 -5.32
C ALA A 65 3.76 -13.30 -5.42
N ASP A 66 4.83 -13.90 -4.88
CA ASP A 66 5.03 -15.35 -4.83
C ASP A 66 3.98 -16.05 -3.97
N PHE A 67 3.65 -15.46 -2.81
CA PHE A 67 2.59 -15.96 -1.94
C PHE A 67 1.23 -16.01 -2.66
N TYR A 68 0.81 -14.92 -3.29
CA TYR A 68 -0.46 -14.91 -4.03
C TYR A 68 -0.46 -15.87 -5.22
N ALA A 69 0.66 -15.99 -5.93
CA ALA A 69 0.79 -16.96 -7.01
C ALA A 69 0.68 -18.40 -6.51
N GLY A 70 1.20 -18.70 -5.30
CA GLY A 70 1.04 -20.00 -4.63
C GLY A 70 -0.42 -20.35 -4.33
N LEU A 71 -1.27 -19.32 -4.16
CA LEU A 71 -2.73 -19.45 -3.99
C LEU A 71 -3.52 -19.47 -5.31
N GLY A 72 -2.83 -19.44 -6.46
CA GLY A 72 -3.48 -19.32 -7.77
C GLY A 72 -4.13 -17.97 -8.04
N VAL A 73 -3.65 -16.91 -7.38
CA VAL A 73 -4.09 -15.52 -7.55
C VAL A 73 -3.07 -14.77 -8.38
N SER A 74 -3.48 -14.14 -9.49
CA SER A 74 -2.63 -13.29 -10.31
C SER A 74 -2.28 -12.02 -9.56
N PHE A 75 -1.00 -11.64 -9.57
CA PHE A 75 -0.51 -10.49 -8.80
C PHE A 75 -0.23 -9.30 -9.71
N TYR A 76 -0.81 -8.17 -9.32
CA TYR A 76 -0.58 -6.85 -9.89
C TYR A 76 -0.16 -5.88 -8.79
N ALA A 77 0.70 -4.92 -9.11
CA ALA A 77 1.08 -3.83 -8.22
C ALA A 77 1.04 -2.49 -8.96
N LEU A 78 0.59 -1.45 -8.29
CA LEU A 78 0.49 -0.11 -8.84
C LEU A 78 1.49 0.81 -8.15
N ASP A 79 2.52 1.25 -8.89
CA ASP A 79 3.30 2.40 -8.47
C ASP A 79 2.49 3.66 -8.78
N LEU A 80 2.03 4.34 -7.72
CA LEU A 80 1.19 5.54 -7.82
C LEU A 80 1.94 6.69 -8.51
N ARG A 81 1.21 7.64 -9.10
CA ARG A 81 1.80 8.86 -9.66
C ARG A 81 2.82 9.48 -8.71
N LYS A 82 3.92 10.01 -9.25
CA LYS A 82 5.01 10.70 -8.51
C LYS A 82 5.73 9.82 -7.49
N HIS A 83 5.66 8.50 -7.64
CA HIS A 83 6.36 7.50 -6.83
C HIS A 83 7.09 6.48 -7.73
N GLY A 84 8.17 5.90 -7.24
CA GLY A 84 8.85 4.76 -7.84
C GLY A 84 9.07 4.92 -9.35
N ARG A 85 8.55 3.96 -10.13
CA ARG A 85 8.61 3.92 -11.60
C ARG A 85 7.83 5.06 -12.25
N SER A 86 6.86 5.62 -11.55
CA SER A 86 5.90 6.62 -12.06
C SER A 86 6.36 8.07 -11.85
N LEU A 87 7.51 8.29 -11.21
CA LEU A 87 8.04 9.63 -10.99
C LEU A 87 8.75 10.16 -12.24
N LEU A 88 8.16 11.15 -12.89
CA LEU A 88 8.75 11.80 -14.06
C LEU A 88 9.74 12.91 -13.66
N PRO A 89 10.75 13.22 -14.51
CA PRO A 89 11.82 14.16 -14.17
C PRO A 89 11.39 15.58 -13.79
N HIS A 90 10.26 16.04 -14.32
CA HIS A 90 9.72 17.38 -14.06
C HIS A 90 8.88 17.47 -12.78
N GLN A 91 8.58 16.33 -12.15
CA GLN A 91 7.66 16.27 -11.04
C GLN A 91 8.35 16.41 -9.67
N THR A 92 7.60 16.92 -8.72
CA THR A 92 7.94 16.90 -7.30
C THR A 92 7.51 15.57 -6.69
N ALA A 93 8.46 14.76 -6.26
CA ALA A 93 8.18 13.46 -5.63
C ALA A 93 7.15 13.59 -4.49
N TYR A 94 6.19 12.67 -4.48
CA TYR A 94 5.12 12.54 -3.46
C TYR A 94 4.15 13.73 -3.37
N LEU A 95 4.20 14.69 -4.27
CA LEU A 95 3.29 15.83 -4.24
C LEU A 95 1.88 15.39 -4.64
N CYS A 96 0.93 15.64 -3.74
CA CYS A 96 -0.47 15.33 -3.88
C CYS A 96 -1.28 16.39 -3.12
N LEU A 97 -2.27 16.99 -3.75
CA LEU A 97 -3.15 17.99 -3.14
C LEU A 97 -4.39 17.35 -2.51
N SER A 98 -4.76 16.17 -3.01
CA SER A 98 -5.86 15.37 -2.49
C SER A 98 -5.56 13.87 -2.70
N LEU A 99 -5.81 13.02 -1.71
CA LEU A 99 -5.68 11.56 -1.89
C LEU A 99 -6.59 11.01 -2.99
N ARG A 100 -7.64 11.74 -3.37
CA ARG A 100 -8.51 11.37 -4.50
C ARG A 100 -7.81 11.49 -5.87
N GLU A 101 -6.67 12.17 -5.96
CA GLU A 101 -5.85 12.21 -7.18
C GLU A 101 -5.32 10.82 -7.56
N TYR A 102 -5.22 9.89 -6.60
CA TYR A 102 -4.81 8.50 -6.84
C TYR A 102 -5.96 7.59 -7.33
N PHE A 103 -7.21 8.05 -7.29
CA PHE A 103 -8.36 7.23 -7.68
C PHE A 103 -8.36 6.84 -9.17
N PRO A 104 -8.06 7.75 -10.12
CA PRO A 104 -8.04 7.41 -11.53
C PRO A 104 -7.09 6.26 -11.91
N GLU A 105 -5.90 6.21 -11.29
CA GLU A 105 -4.98 5.11 -11.56
C GLU A 105 -5.43 3.78 -10.96
N ILE A 106 -6.06 3.79 -9.79
CA ILE A 106 -6.65 2.59 -9.18
C ILE A 106 -7.83 2.12 -10.05
N ASP A 107 -8.70 3.03 -10.49
CA ASP A 107 -9.81 2.73 -11.40
C ASP A 107 -9.30 2.11 -12.71
N ALA A 108 -8.25 2.68 -13.29
CA ALA A 108 -7.65 2.18 -14.54
C ALA A 108 -7.03 0.79 -14.34
N ALA A 109 -6.30 0.58 -13.23
CA ALA A 109 -5.69 -0.71 -12.90
C ALA A 109 -6.76 -1.80 -12.69
N VAL A 110 -7.79 -1.53 -11.88
CA VAL A 110 -8.90 -2.47 -11.64
C VAL A 110 -9.65 -2.80 -12.94
N ALA A 111 -9.95 -1.78 -13.75
CA ALA A 111 -10.60 -2.00 -15.04
C ALA A 111 -9.75 -2.85 -15.99
N MET A 112 -8.43 -2.68 -15.97
CA MET A 112 -7.51 -3.49 -16.78
C MET A 112 -7.45 -4.94 -16.27
N ILE A 113 -7.36 -5.16 -14.98
CA ILE A 113 -7.38 -6.49 -14.36
C ILE A 113 -8.67 -7.22 -14.73
N ARG A 114 -9.82 -6.56 -14.65
CA ARG A 114 -11.11 -7.13 -15.08
C ARG A 114 -11.14 -7.44 -16.58
N ARG A 115 -10.53 -6.59 -17.41
CA ARG A 115 -10.41 -6.80 -18.86
C ARG A 115 -9.50 -7.98 -19.21
N ASP A 116 -8.47 -8.24 -18.39
CA ASP A 116 -7.62 -9.43 -18.51
C ASP A 116 -8.35 -10.74 -18.16
N GLY A 117 -9.64 -10.67 -17.78
CA GLY A 117 -10.52 -11.82 -17.58
C GLY A 117 -10.64 -12.28 -16.12
N HIS A 118 -10.10 -11.52 -15.18
CA HIS A 118 -10.21 -11.86 -13.76
C HIS A 118 -11.62 -11.52 -13.22
N GLU A 119 -12.29 -12.52 -12.67
CA GLU A 119 -13.67 -12.42 -12.16
C GLU A 119 -13.72 -12.02 -10.69
N LEU A 120 -12.66 -12.25 -9.94
CA LEU A 120 -12.51 -11.88 -8.54
C LEU A 120 -11.27 -11.00 -8.41
N VAL A 121 -11.45 -9.78 -7.90
CA VAL A 121 -10.38 -8.79 -7.73
C VAL A 121 -10.29 -8.33 -6.29
N LEU A 122 -9.15 -8.62 -5.67
CA LEU A 122 -8.77 -8.14 -4.35
C LEU A 122 -7.97 -6.84 -4.51
N VAL A 123 -8.09 -5.91 -3.57
CA VAL A 123 -7.20 -4.74 -3.51
C VAL A 123 -6.47 -4.74 -2.18
N SER A 124 -5.13 -4.71 -2.25
CA SER A 124 -4.25 -4.67 -1.08
C SER A 124 -3.57 -3.31 -0.99
N GLY A 125 -3.52 -2.71 0.21
CA GLY A 125 -2.87 -1.42 0.41
C GLY A 125 -1.99 -1.40 1.64
N HIS A 126 -0.75 -0.89 1.49
CA HIS A 126 0.17 -0.72 2.61
C HIS A 126 0.23 0.74 3.08
N SER A 127 0.18 0.96 4.39
CA SER A 127 0.41 2.27 5.02
C SER A 127 -0.48 3.39 4.41
N THR A 128 0.10 4.41 3.77
CA THR A 128 -0.64 5.45 3.03
C THR A 128 -1.48 4.83 1.90
N GLY A 129 -0.97 3.82 1.19
CA GLY A 129 -1.74 3.07 0.21
C GLY A 129 -2.98 2.42 0.83
N GLY A 130 -2.87 1.90 2.06
CA GLY A 130 -4.01 1.38 2.82
C GLY A 130 -5.09 2.43 3.09
N LEU A 131 -4.71 3.67 3.43
CA LEU A 131 -5.66 4.78 3.56
C LEU A 131 -6.28 5.14 2.19
N VAL A 132 -5.46 5.22 1.14
CA VAL A 132 -5.91 5.57 -0.22
C VAL A 132 -6.93 4.55 -0.73
N VAL A 133 -6.63 3.25 -0.66
CA VAL A 133 -7.56 2.20 -1.14
C VAL A 133 -8.83 2.13 -0.30
N SER A 134 -8.75 2.43 1.01
CA SER A 134 -9.94 2.51 1.87
C SER A 134 -10.88 3.66 1.45
N LEU A 135 -10.32 4.84 1.17
CA LEU A 135 -11.10 5.97 0.66
C LEU A 135 -11.66 5.69 -0.74
N TRP A 136 -10.84 5.09 -1.60
CA TRP A 136 -11.25 4.70 -2.95
C TRP A 136 -12.37 3.66 -2.93
N ALA A 137 -12.30 2.65 -2.05
CA ALA A 137 -13.36 1.64 -1.91
C ALA A 137 -14.69 2.22 -1.42
N ALA A 138 -14.65 3.35 -0.72
CA ALA A 138 -15.85 4.08 -0.30
C ALA A 138 -16.41 5.02 -1.41
N GLU A 139 -15.54 5.63 -2.23
CA GLU A 139 -15.88 6.79 -3.06
C GLU A 139 -15.47 6.66 -4.54
N GLY A 140 -14.57 5.72 -4.89
CA GLY A 140 -14.03 5.55 -6.24
C GLY A 140 -15.05 5.06 -7.29
N GLY A 141 -14.76 5.32 -8.56
CA GLY A 141 -15.65 5.00 -9.67
C GLY A 141 -15.86 3.49 -9.87
N ASN A 142 -14.77 2.73 -9.77
CA ASN A 142 -14.77 1.27 -10.01
C ASN A 142 -14.82 0.45 -8.71
N ARG A 143 -15.18 1.04 -7.56
CA ARG A 143 -15.23 0.34 -6.26
C ARG A 143 -16.13 -0.90 -6.26
N GLY A 144 -17.18 -0.91 -7.05
CA GLY A 144 -18.09 -2.05 -7.21
C GLY A 144 -17.48 -3.24 -7.96
N LEU A 145 -16.26 -3.11 -8.50
CA LEU A 145 -15.53 -4.19 -9.16
C LEU A 145 -14.55 -4.92 -8.21
N VAL A 146 -14.57 -4.62 -6.93
CA VAL A 146 -13.63 -5.18 -5.93
C VAL A 146 -14.38 -6.05 -4.95
N ASP A 147 -13.85 -7.25 -4.74
CA ASP A 147 -14.50 -8.29 -3.95
C ASP A 147 -14.03 -8.29 -2.49
N ALA A 148 -12.81 -7.82 -2.20
CA ALA A 148 -12.31 -7.65 -0.83
C ALA A 148 -11.11 -6.70 -0.75
N LEU A 149 -10.85 -6.17 0.46
CA LEU A 149 -9.69 -5.34 0.74
C LEU A 149 -8.76 -6.00 1.76
N ILE A 150 -7.45 -5.89 1.54
CA ILE A 150 -6.39 -6.32 2.45
C ILE A 150 -5.54 -5.10 2.80
N LEU A 151 -5.54 -4.68 4.06
CA LEU A 151 -4.88 -3.47 4.52
C LEU A 151 -3.72 -3.82 5.46
N ASN A 152 -2.51 -3.60 4.99
CA ASN A 152 -1.28 -3.83 5.74
C ASN A 152 -0.86 -2.53 6.44
N SER A 153 -1.01 -2.48 7.76
CA SER A 153 -0.71 -1.33 8.62
C SER A 153 -1.24 0.00 8.04
N PRO A 154 -2.55 0.12 7.75
CA PRO A 154 -3.09 1.28 7.05
C PRO A 154 -2.94 2.56 7.89
N TYR A 155 -2.60 3.69 7.23
CA TYR A 155 -2.37 4.98 7.88
C TYR A 155 -3.68 5.68 8.28
N LEU A 156 -4.50 5.03 9.12
CA LEU A 156 -5.81 5.52 9.53
C LEU A 156 -5.75 6.70 10.52
N SER A 157 -4.62 6.86 11.22
CA SER A 157 -4.40 7.98 12.16
C SER A 157 -2.93 8.41 12.17
N SER A 158 -2.71 9.73 12.31
CA SER A 158 -1.37 10.32 12.49
C SER A 158 -0.90 10.35 13.95
N GLY A 159 -1.74 9.99 14.92
CA GLY A 159 -1.46 10.17 16.34
C GLY A 159 -1.40 11.64 16.79
N VAL A 160 -1.53 12.60 15.87
CA VAL A 160 -1.50 14.02 16.20
C VAL A 160 -2.78 14.42 16.91
N PRO A 161 -2.71 15.04 18.11
CA PRO A 161 -3.89 15.48 18.85
C PRO A 161 -4.79 16.42 18.02
N LEU A 162 -6.11 16.27 18.18
CA LEU A 162 -7.09 17.05 17.41
C LEU A 162 -6.86 18.56 17.52
N ALA A 163 -6.55 19.06 18.71
CA ALA A 163 -6.29 20.48 18.95
C ALA A 163 -5.12 21.01 18.11
N VAL A 164 -4.03 20.22 17.99
CA VAL A 164 -2.88 20.57 17.15
C VAL A 164 -3.27 20.58 15.67
N ARG A 165 -4.05 19.61 15.24
CA ARG A 165 -4.55 19.55 13.84
C ARG A 165 -5.45 20.72 13.51
N LEU A 166 -6.38 21.07 14.40
CA LEU A 166 -7.27 22.22 14.21
C LEU A 166 -6.50 23.55 14.09
N ALA A 167 -5.35 23.67 14.76
CA ALA A 167 -4.50 24.85 14.66
C ALA A 167 -3.64 24.86 13.40
N VAL A 168 -3.09 23.71 13.01
CA VAL A 168 -2.11 23.58 11.91
C VAL A 168 -2.80 23.46 10.53
N ASP A 169 -3.90 22.74 10.42
CA ASP A 169 -4.57 22.50 9.14
C ASP A 169 -5.02 23.77 8.39
N PRO A 170 -5.57 24.82 9.04
CA PRO A 170 -5.89 26.08 8.36
C PRO A 170 -4.66 26.79 7.80
N VAL A 171 -3.56 26.81 8.56
CA VAL A 171 -2.30 27.42 8.13
C VAL A 171 -1.73 26.67 6.94
N CYS A 172 -1.68 25.34 7.02
CA CYS A 172 -1.24 24.51 5.89
C CYS A 172 -2.09 24.77 4.64
N ARG A 173 -3.42 24.88 4.77
CA ARG A 173 -4.31 25.15 3.63
C ARG A 173 -4.03 26.49 2.96
N VAL A 174 -3.75 27.55 3.73
CA VAL A 174 -3.40 28.86 3.18
C VAL A 174 -2.06 28.82 2.46
N LEU A 175 -1.06 28.18 3.07
CA LEU A 175 0.28 28.04 2.47
C LEU A 175 0.25 27.20 1.19
N VAL A 176 -0.50 26.10 1.19
CA VAL A 176 -0.67 25.23 0.02
C VAL A 176 -1.32 25.95 -1.16
N ARG A 177 -2.28 26.87 -0.91
CA ARG A 177 -2.88 27.69 -1.98
C ARG A 177 -1.88 28.61 -2.66
N ARG A 178 -0.85 29.09 -1.94
CA ARG A 178 0.21 29.96 -2.48
C ARG A 178 1.35 29.17 -3.11
N ASN A 179 1.72 28.04 -2.51
CA ASN A 179 2.78 27.16 -2.99
C ASN A 179 2.41 25.70 -2.68
N PRO A 180 1.78 24.97 -3.61
CA PRO A 180 1.41 23.57 -3.44
C PRO A 180 2.60 22.67 -3.11
N ALA A 181 3.77 22.95 -3.67
CA ALA A 181 5.00 22.19 -3.45
C ALA A 181 5.74 22.55 -2.15
N ALA A 182 5.20 23.46 -1.32
CA ALA A 182 5.84 23.85 -0.07
C ALA A 182 6.15 22.63 0.81
N ALA A 183 7.42 22.55 1.24
CA ALA A 183 7.86 21.48 2.12
C ALA A 183 7.57 21.82 3.58
N PHE A 184 7.14 20.82 4.34
CA PHE A 184 7.06 20.93 5.79
C PHE A 184 8.49 21.03 6.38
N PRO A 185 8.74 21.80 7.44
CA PRO A 185 10.09 21.97 7.98
C PRO A 185 10.75 20.68 8.44
N LEU A 186 9.94 19.70 8.90
CA LEU A 186 10.44 18.42 9.37
C LEU A 186 10.62 17.42 8.22
N ARG A 187 11.64 16.58 8.36
CA ARG A 187 11.83 15.41 7.49
C ARG A 187 11.32 14.16 8.18
N LEU A 188 10.79 13.23 7.40
CA LEU A 188 10.57 11.86 7.88
C LEU A 188 11.92 11.23 8.22
N SER A 189 11.95 10.51 9.34
CA SER A 189 13.14 9.77 9.75
C SER A 189 13.49 8.71 8.70
N PRO A 190 14.76 8.55 8.34
CA PRO A 190 15.20 7.46 7.48
C PRO A 190 15.27 6.11 8.22
N ARG A 191 15.04 6.09 9.53
CA ARG A 191 15.26 4.93 10.41
C ARG A 191 14.54 3.68 9.92
N TYR A 192 13.25 3.81 9.55
CA TYR A 192 12.48 2.68 9.05
C TYR A 192 13.04 2.14 7.72
N ALA A 193 13.29 3.00 6.72
CA ALA A 193 13.84 2.55 5.45
C ALA A 193 15.23 1.91 5.60
N ARG A 194 16.07 2.43 6.52
CA ARG A 194 17.38 1.83 6.83
C ARG A 194 17.26 0.50 7.54
N SER A 195 16.30 0.33 8.46
CA SER A 195 16.10 -0.95 9.13
C SER A 195 15.62 -2.06 8.18
N LEU A 196 15.15 -1.71 7.00
CA LEU A 196 14.75 -2.68 5.97
C LEU A 196 15.91 -3.03 5.02
N HIS A 197 16.75 -2.06 4.63
CA HIS A 197 17.68 -2.22 3.52
C HIS A 197 18.97 -2.95 3.93
N ARG A 198 19.39 -3.94 3.12
CA ARG A 198 20.57 -4.81 3.38
C ARG A 198 21.91 -4.08 3.50
N CYS A 199 22.05 -2.90 2.90
CA CYS A 199 23.26 -2.06 3.08
C CYS A 199 23.32 -1.35 4.44
N TYR A 200 22.31 -1.49 5.30
CA TYR A 200 22.22 -0.93 6.64
C TYR A 200 21.93 -2.02 7.66
N GLU A 201 20.74 -2.03 8.26
CA GLU A 201 20.39 -2.93 9.37
C GLU A 201 19.42 -4.06 8.94
N GLY A 202 18.94 -4.06 7.69
CA GLY A 202 17.89 -4.96 7.20
C GLY A 202 18.38 -6.06 6.29
N GLU A 203 17.44 -6.82 5.75
CA GLU A 203 17.68 -7.96 4.85
C GLU A 203 17.18 -7.73 3.42
N TRP A 204 16.41 -6.64 3.19
CA TRP A 204 15.76 -6.39 1.91
C TRP A 204 16.62 -5.59 0.95
N ASP A 205 16.44 -5.86 -0.34
CA ASP A 205 17.04 -5.05 -1.41
C ASP A 205 15.97 -4.26 -2.15
N PHE A 206 16.20 -2.97 -2.34
CA PHE A 206 15.33 -2.10 -3.09
C PHE A 206 16.07 -0.88 -3.62
N ASN A 207 15.52 -0.24 -4.65
CA ASN A 207 16.11 0.96 -5.25
C ASN A 207 16.00 2.16 -4.30
N THR A 208 17.13 2.60 -3.75
CA THR A 208 17.19 3.69 -2.77
C THR A 208 16.93 5.08 -3.38
N ALA A 209 16.91 5.22 -4.71
CA ALA A 209 16.44 6.44 -5.38
C ALA A 209 14.90 6.54 -5.36
N TRP A 210 14.19 5.40 -5.40
CA TRP A 210 12.74 5.31 -5.37
C TRP A 210 12.18 5.21 -3.95
N LYS A 211 12.89 4.52 -3.05
CA LYS A 211 12.57 4.43 -1.61
C LYS A 211 13.75 4.98 -0.82
N SER A 212 13.67 6.27 -0.49
CA SER A 212 14.81 7.01 0.07
C SER A 212 15.19 6.53 1.48
N VAL A 213 16.46 6.19 1.66
CA VAL A 213 17.10 5.88 2.96
C VAL A 213 17.77 7.09 3.62
N ARG A 214 17.59 8.31 3.04
CA ARG A 214 18.13 9.58 3.55
C ARG A 214 17.10 10.44 4.26
N GLY A 215 15.84 9.94 4.36
CA GLY A 215 14.70 10.70 4.86
C GLY A 215 14.10 11.61 3.79
N THR A 216 12.79 11.79 3.87
CA THR A 216 11.97 12.49 2.87
C THR A 216 11.37 13.75 3.47
N ARG A 217 11.36 14.85 2.72
CA ARG A 217 10.63 16.06 3.12
C ARG A 217 9.14 15.85 2.89
N LEU A 218 8.35 16.02 3.93
CA LEU A 218 6.90 16.05 3.80
C LEU A 218 6.45 17.28 3.03
N ARG A 219 5.49 17.12 2.13
CA ARG A 219 4.82 18.24 1.47
C ARG A 219 3.61 18.65 2.30
N MET A 220 3.42 19.96 2.49
CA MET A 220 2.26 20.47 3.27
C MET A 220 0.94 20.04 2.66
N ALA A 221 0.84 20.03 1.33
CA ALA A 221 -0.34 19.57 0.61
C ALA A 221 -0.64 18.09 0.91
N TRP A 222 0.37 17.23 0.83
CA TRP A 222 0.23 15.82 1.17
C TRP A 222 -0.25 15.63 2.63
N LEU A 223 0.37 16.34 3.59
CA LEU A 223 -0.03 16.26 5.00
C LEU A 223 -1.49 16.69 5.21
N ALA A 224 -1.91 17.78 4.58
CA ALA A 224 -3.29 18.25 4.63
C ALA A 224 -4.26 17.22 4.02
N SER A 225 -3.88 16.58 2.91
CA SER A 225 -4.67 15.54 2.26
C SER A 225 -4.81 14.28 3.12
N ILE A 226 -3.74 13.85 3.81
CA ILE A 226 -3.77 12.77 4.81
C ILE A 226 -4.74 13.10 5.94
N HIS A 227 -4.63 14.29 6.53
CA HIS A 227 -5.54 14.68 7.62
C HIS A 227 -7.01 14.71 7.17
N ALA A 228 -7.28 15.14 5.94
CA ALA A 228 -8.63 15.07 5.35
C ALA A 228 -9.13 13.64 5.20
N GLY A 229 -8.30 12.74 4.66
CA GLY A 229 -8.61 11.32 4.53
C GLY A 229 -8.86 10.65 5.89
N GLN A 230 -7.99 10.89 6.87
CA GLN A 230 -8.14 10.35 8.23
C GLN A 230 -9.39 10.88 8.96
N ARG A 231 -9.82 12.10 8.67
CA ARG A 231 -11.10 12.59 9.17
C ARG A 231 -12.26 11.82 8.56
N ARG A 232 -12.23 11.59 7.26
CA ARG A 232 -13.25 10.83 6.55
C ARG A 232 -13.37 9.39 7.07
N VAL A 233 -12.24 8.73 7.43
CA VAL A 233 -12.25 7.41 8.10
C VAL A 233 -13.02 7.48 9.42
N ARG A 234 -12.80 8.50 10.25
CA ARG A 234 -13.51 8.64 11.56
C ARG A 234 -15.00 8.87 11.42
N GLU A 235 -15.45 9.41 10.30
CA GLU A 235 -16.87 9.59 9.98
C GLU A 235 -17.55 8.28 9.55
N GLY A 236 -16.76 7.24 9.29
CA GLY A 236 -17.19 5.93 8.79
C GLY A 236 -17.23 5.88 7.27
N LEU A 237 -16.53 4.90 6.67
CA LEU A 237 -16.44 4.79 5.21
C LEU A 237 -17.59 4.00 4.59
N GLY A 238 -18.20 3.08 5.35
CA GLY A 238 -19.32 2.27 4.87
C GLY A 238 -18.93 1.33 3.72
N ILE A 239 -17.69 0.85 3.70
CA ILE A 239 -17.21 -0.13 2.71
C ILE A 239 -18.08 -1.39 2.83
N THR A 240 -18.56 -1.89 1.71
CA THR A 240 -19.46 -3.06 1.65
C THR A 240 -18.70 -4.38 1.44
N ALA A 241 -17.55 -4.32 0.79
CA ALA A 241 -16.67 -5.49 0.63
C ALA A 241 -16.04 -5.88 1.97
N PRO A 242 -15.77 -7.17 2.21
CA PRO A 242 -15.00 -7.61 3.38
C PRO A 242 -13.61 -6.96 3.43
N VAL A 243 -13.16 -6.59 4.64
CA VAL A 243 -11.88 -5.91 4.86
C VAL A 243 -11.05 -6.69 5.89
N LEU A 244 -9.84 -7.08 5.50
CA LEU A 244 -8.82 -7.55 6.43
C LEU A 244 -7.86 -6.41 6.75
N VAL A 245 -7.62 -6.14 8.03
CA VAL A 245 -6.56 -5.25 8.51
C VAL A 245 -5.51 -6.09 9.23
N LEU A 246 -4.26 -6.03 8.78
CA LEU A 246 -3.11 -6.65 9.42
C LEU A 246 -2.24 -5.55 10.03
N CYS A 247 -1.81 -5.66 11.29
CA CYS A 247 -0.87 -4.73 11.92
C CYS A 247 -0.14 -5.40 13.08
N GLY A 248 0.91 -4.75 13.59
CA GLY A 248 1.64 -5.22 14.76
C GLY A 248 0.83 -5.14 16.05
N THR A 249 1.34 -5.78 17.12
CA THR A 249 0.77 -5.67 18.48
C THR A 249 1.38 -4.52 19.29
N ALA A 250 2.57 -4.03 18.90
CA ALA A 250 3.31 -3.01 19.64
C ALA A 250 3.84 -1.91 18.72
N SER A 251 3.85 -0.69 19.23
CA SER A 251 4.44 0.48 18.60
C SER A 251 5.73 0.87 19.25
N GLY A 252 6.69 1.30 18.45
CA GLY A 252 7.92 1.94 18.87
C GLY A 252 8.03 3.37 18.35
N ASN A 253 9.24 3.86 18.24
CA ASN A 253 9.53 5.16 17.64
C ASN A 253 10.92 5.17 17.01
N ARG A 254 11.30 6.27 16.37
CA ARG A 254 12.61 6.42 15.71
C ARG A 254 13.84 6.23 16.60
N LYS A 255 13.69 6.19 17.94
CA LYS A 255 14.77 5.98 18.91
C LYS A 255 14.79 4.54 19.44
N THR A 256 13.82 3.71 19.07
CA THR A 256 13.77 2.29 19.47
C THR A 256 15.06 1.60 19.04
N PRO A 257 15.82 0.98 19.99
CA PRO A 257 17.07 0.30 19.68
C PRO A 257 16.82 -1.05 18.99
N ALA A 258 17.86 -1.64 18.41
CA ALA A 258 17.87 -3.05 18.07
C ALA A 258 18.10 -3.88 19.38
N PRO A 259 17.49 -5.09 19.54
CA PRO A 259 16.70 -5.80 18.51
C PRO A 259 15.20 -5.42 18.44
N GLU A 260 14.67 -4.62 19.37
CA GLU A 260 13.23 -4.28 19.45
C GLU A 260 12.73 -3.57 18.20
N LEU A 261 13.60 -2.80 17.52
CA LEU A 261 13.33 -2.16 16.24
C LEU A 261 12.71 -3.10 15.19
N PHE A 262 13.08 -4.38 15.23
CA PHE A 262 12.63 -5.41 14.29
C PHE A 262 11.41 -6.21 14.78
N ALA A 263 10.76 -5.74 15.84
CA ALA A 263 9.63 -6.42 16.47
C ALA A 263 8.46 -5.48 16.79
N VAL A 264 8.54 -4.20 16.38
CA VAL A 264 7.50 -3.20 16.64
C VAL A 264 7.31 -2.27 15.44
N ASP A 265 6.13 -1.69 15.28
CA ASP A 265 5.90 -0.62 14.31
C ASP A 265 6.47 0.70 14.85
N ILE A 266 7.52 1.22 14.19
CA ILE A 266 8.15 2.52 14.56
C ILE A 266 7.60 3.71 13.76
N VAL A 267 6.60 3.47 12.92
CA VAL A 267 6.02 4.45 12.00
C VAL A 267 4.63 4.89 12.47
N LEU A 268 3.77 3.93 12.85
CA LEU A 268 2.39 4.16 13.24
C LEU A 268 2.08 3.67 14.66
N ASP A 269 1.03 4.20 15.24
CA ASP A 269 0.43 3.70 16.47
C ASP A 269 -0.56 2.58 16.12
N VAL A 270 -0.15 1.33 16.38
CA VAL A 270 -0.94 0.13 16.07
C VAL A 270 -2.23 0.04 16.90
N ALA A 271 -2.29 0.67 18.08
CA ALA A 271 -3.52 0.72 18.87
C ALA A 271 -4.58 1.58 18.16
N GLN A 272 -4.17 2.69 17.54
CA GLN A 272 -5.07 3.53 16.76
C GLN A 272 -5.51 2.86 15.44
N ILE A 273 -4.65 2.05 14.81
CA ILE A 273 -5.07 1.23 13.66
C ILE A 273 -6.21 0.30 14.09
N ALA A 274 -6.02 -0.48 15.14
CA ALA A 274 -7.04 -1.41 15.63
C ALA A 274 -8.33 -0.69 16.07
N GLN A 275 -8.21 0.45 16.75
CA GLN A 275 -9.36 1.26 17.20
C GLN A 275 -10.19 1.81 16.04
N LEU A 276 -9.55 2.20 14.93
CA LEU A 276 -10.22 2.82 13.78
C LEU A 276 -10.67 1.82 12.71
N SER A 277 -10.17 0.59 12.74
CA SER A 277 -10.52 -0.44 11.76
C SER A 277 -12.05 -0.64 11.63
N PRO A 278 -12.86 -0.69 12.70
CA PRO A 278 -14.32 -0.83 12.58
C PRO A 278 -15.00 0.30 11.81
N SER A 279 -14.37 1.47 11.69
CA SER A 279 -14.91 2.61 10.91
C SER A 279 -14.81 2.41 9.40
N LEU A 280 -14.11 1.39 8.93
CA LEU A 280 -13.95 1.12 7.49
C LEU A 280 -15.23 0.57 6.87
N GLY A 281 -15.91 -0.37 7.53
CA GLY A 281 -17.08 -1.03 6.95
C GLY A 281 -17.84 -1.89 7.96
N ARG A 282 -18.73 -2.74 7.46
CA ARG A 282 -19.54 -3.64 8.28
C ARG A 282 -18.84 -4.97 8.57
N ASP A 283 -18.10 -5.46 7.59
CA ASP A 283 -17.36 -6.72 7.65
C ASP A 283 -15.86 -6.40 7.69
N VAL A 284 -15.31 -6.23 8.90
CA VAL A 284 -13.92 -5.85 9.11
C VAL A 284 -13.27 -6.77 10.13
N THR A 285 -12.28 -7.53 9.69
CA THR A 285 -11.40 -8.31 10.54
C THR A 285 -10.12 -7.55 10.78
N CYS A 286 -9.70 -7.38 12.06
CA CYS A 286 -8.43 -6.75 12.40
C CYS A 286 -7.54 -7.76 13.14
N THR A 287 -6.53 -8.29 12.44
CA THR A 287 -5.57 -9.25 13.00
C THR A 287 -4.30 -8.55 13.41
N ARG A 288 -3.90 -8.71 14.67
CA ARG A 288 -2.70 -8.11 15.25
C ARG A 288 -1.62 -9.17 15.42
N ILE A 289 -0.45 -8.93 14.80
CA ILE A 289 0.64 -9.90 14.70
C ILE A 289 1.77 -9.50 15.65
N ALA A 290 2.10 -10.38 16.60
CA ALA A 290 3.17 -10.15 17.56
C ALA A 290 4.54 -10.11 16.86
N GLY A 291 5.35 -9.11 17.18
CA GLY A 291 6.68 -8.95 16.60
C GLY A 291 6.67 -8.38 15.17
N ALA A 292 5.51 -8.02 14.62
CA ALA A 292 5.44 -7.40 13.30
C ALA A 292 5.93 -5.95 13.31
N ILE A 293 6.70 -5.58 12.27
CA ILE A 293 7.10 -4.21 11.97
C ILE A 293 6.03 -3.52 11.12
N HIS A 294 6.26 -2.26 10.71
CA HIS A 294 5.29 -1.46 9.99
C HIS A 294 4.75 -2.10 8.72
N ASP A 295 5.59 -2.66 7.85
CA ASP A 295 5.12 -3.58 6.79
C ASP A 295 5.20 -5.01 7.34
N VAL A 296 4.05 -5.62 7.65
CA VAL A 296 4.01 -6.94 8.30
C VAL A 296 4.67 -8.02 7.44
N PHE A 297 4.63 -7.87 6.12
CA PHE A 297 5.25 -8.80 5.18
C PHE A 297 6.76 -8.60 5.01
N LEU A 298 7.33 -7.51 5.55
CA LEU A 298 8.78 -7.29 5.62
C LEU A 298 9.36 -7.63 6.99
N SER A 299 8.56 -8.18 7.90
CA SER A 299 8.99 -8.65 9.22
C SER A 299 9.95 -9.83 9.12
N ARG A 300 10.57 -10.22 10.25
CA ARG A 300 11.43 -11.40 10.34
C ARG A 300 10.69 -12.66 9.87
N PRO A 301 11.40 -13.69 9.35
CA PRO A 301 10.79 -14.83 8.64
C PRO A 301 9.62 -15.49 9.37
N ALA A 302 9.75 -15.80 10.66
CA ALA A 302 8.68 -16.46 11.42
C ALA A 302 7.43 -15.58 11.57
N VAL A 303 7.61 -14.27 11.80
CA VAL A 303 6.52 -13.30 11.94
C VAL A 303 5.84 -13.04 10.59
N ARG A 304 6.64 -12.93 9.53
CA ARG A 304 6.17 -12.80 8.15
C ARG A 304 5.35 -14.02 7.73
N GLN A 305 5.81 -15.23 8.08
CA GLN A 305 5.06 -16.46 7.81
C GLN A 305 3.71 -16.44 8.53
N GLN A 306 3.67 -16.07 9.81
CA GLN A 306 2.40 -15.91 10.53
C GLN A 306 1.47 -14.90 9.82
N ALA A 307 2.01 -13.78 9.30
CA ALA A 307 1.19 -12.80 8.57
C ALA A 307 0.59 -13.41 7.28
N PHE A 308 1.35 -14.24 6.57
CA PHE A 308 0.84 -14.95 5.41
C PHE A 308 -0.19 -16.02 5.76
N ASP A 309 0.01 -16.75 6.85
CA ASP A 309 -0.94 -17.76 7.34
C ASP A 309 -2.28 -17.10 7.69
N GLU A 310 -2.27 -16.02 8.47
CA GLU A 310 -3.47 -15.24 8.82
C GLU A 310 -4.20 -14.70 7.57
N LEU A 311 -3.44 -14.23 6.57
CA LEU A 311 -4.00 -13.79 5.29
C LEU A 311 -4.64 -14.96 4.52
N ALA A 312 -3.97 -16.10 4.44
CA ALA A 312 -4.47 -17.29 3.75
C ALA A 312 -5.76 -17.81 4.39
N ASP A 313 -5.77 -17.90 5.71
CA ASP A 313 -6.92 -18.35 6.49
C ASP A 313 -8.12 -17.41 6.29
N TRP A 314 -7.89 -16.10 6.33
CA TRP A 314 -8.95 -15.11 6.08
C TRP A 314 -9.49 -15.19 4.65
N LEU A 315 -8.61 -15.30 3.64
CA LEU A 315 -9.00 -15.44 2.24
C LEU A 315 -9.84 -16.71 2.01
N THR A 316 -9.47 -17.81 2.67
CA THR A 316 -10.19 -19.08 2.61
C THR A 316 -11.56 -18.98 3.28
N ALA A 317 -11.64 -18.37 4.46
CA ALA A 317 -12.87 -18.19 5.23
C ALA A 317 -13.92 -17.33 4.49
N HIS A 318 -13.49 -16.48 3.55
CA HIS A 318 -14.34 -15.63 2.72
C HIS A 318 -14.53 -16.15 1.28
N ASP A 319 -14.15 -17.40 0.99
CA ASP A 319 -14.26 -18.04 -0.34
C ASP A 319 -13.50 -17.28 -1.47
N LEU A 320 -12.53 -16.46 -1.09
CA LEU A 320 -11.74 -15.63 -2.03
C LEU A 320 -10.62 -16.42 -2.72
N VAL A 321 -10.20 -17.53 -2.13
CA VAL A 321 -9.26 -18.52 -2.71
C VAL A 321 -9.83 -19.92 -2.53
N SER A 322 -9.33 -20.88 -3.32
CA SER A 322 -9.69 -22.28 -3.11
C SER A 322 -8.96 -22.82 -1.88
N GLU A 323 -9.58 -23.75 -1.14
CA GLU A 323 -8.91 -24.44 -0.02
C GLU A 323 -7.51 -24.91 -0.44
N ILE A 324 -6.50 -24.55 0.33
CA ILE A 324 -5.16 -25.06 0.16
C ILE A 324 -5.20 -26.54 0.52
N ARG A 325 -5.33 -27.42 -0.48
CA ARG A 325 -5.08 -28.84 -0.26
C ARG A 325 -3.62 -28.99 0.16
N GLN A 326 -3.39 -29.07 1.46
CA GLN A 326 -2.11 -29.52 1.99
C GLN A 326 -1.84 -30.88 1.33
N LYS A 327 -0.80 -30.96 0.47
CA LYS A 327 -0.30 -32.27 0.03
C LYS A 327 0.11 -33.01 1.31
N PRO A 328 -0.46 -34.17 1.59
CA PRO A 328 -0.02 -34.95 2.74
C PRO A 328 1.49 -35.18 2.57
N CYS A 329 2.24 -34.86 3.62
CA CYS A 329 3.63 -35.30 3.74
C CYS A 329 3.65 -36.80 3.42
N ARG A 330 4.20 -37.20 2.27
CA ARG A 330 4.49 -38.60 2.04
C ARG A 330 5.53 -38.99 3.09
N SER A 331 5.07 -39.65 4.15
CA SER A 331 5.96 -40.45 4.99
C SER A 331 6.67 -41.43 4.03
N GLY A 332 7.94 -41.16 3.77
CA GLY A 332 8.79 -42.10 3.06
C GLY A 332 8.95 -43.34 3.94
N ASP A 333 8.57 -44.48 3.39
CA ASP A 333 9.05 -45.75 3.81
C ASP A 333 10.54 -45.91 3.46
#